data_5cf5503d9ed2d5705307279ec53bc106
#
_entry.id   5cf5503d9ed2d5705307279ec53bc106
#
_cell.length_a   1.000
_cell.length_b   1.000
_cell.length_c   1.000
_cell.angle_alpha   90.00
_cell.angle_beta   90.00
_cell.angle_gamma   90.00
#
_symmetry.space_group_name_H-M   'P 1'
#
loop_
_entity.id
_entity.type
_entity.pdbx_description
1 polymer ?
#
loop_
_entity_poly.entity_id
_entity_poly.type
_entity_poly.pdbx_seq_one_letter_code
_entity_poly.pdbx_strand_id
1 'polypeptide(L)'
;VLCPTRFKIAAFLVQLFLFAFVCNHALAQSQPDERPKLKNFGSSLDRLKWDPNLNQAVEINPDKRKATAGSDDIVTVDTNLVICSVTVLDQRGKTIPNLNKEDFIVTENGQPQEVEHFSLGNSLDVPRTIVLVIDYSGSQSPFIKDSVEAAKVLVDKLGPKDLMAIVTDDVKLLVDFTRNRKELKKALDSLYEKSKKKDFGKSKQFSALMATIREMFTAEDVRPIVIFQTDGDQVFVLQPSTPPVFDMPTPPIPFVMREPFSLRDLYQTIERSRASVYTVIPGKPQIDLPDRRELPVVQTQGENQRTVVRTSLPSLVTWRQMAAAGAAIGGWTAYLQKPEDAPDIYGRILDDINSRYILGYYPSDKNRDGKRRQVQVEVRGHPEYSVTGRKSYFAPPADQ
;
A
#
# COMPACT_ATOMS: atom_id res chain seq x y z
N VAL A 1 76.48 -7.27 14.76
CA VAL A 1 75.65 -6.73 15.87
C VAL A 1 74.54 -5.87 15.24
N LEU A 2 73.36 -6.45 15.01
CA LEU A 2 72.19 -5.76 14.44
C LEU A 2 71.50 -4.92 15.55
N CYS A 3 71.40 -3.67 15.27
CA CYS A 3 70.85 -2.64 16.17
C CYS A 3 69.34 -2.90 16.45
N PRO A 4 68.89 -3.06 17.70
CA PRO A 4 67.52 -3.46 18.06
C PRO A 4 66.48 -2.37 17.82
N THR A 5 66.89 -1.14 17.50
CA THR A 5 66.02 -0.02 17.23
C THR A 5 65.28 -0.06 15.89
N ARG A 6 65.85 -0.70 14.85
CA ARG A 6 65.19 -0.82 13.54
C ARG A 6 64.04 -1.83 13.51
N PHE A 7 64.04 -2.81 14.40
CA PHE A 7 62.98 -3.81 14.46
C PHE A 7 61.72 -3.28 15.14
N LYS A 8 61.84 -2.36 16.12
CA LYS A 8 60.72 -1.73 16.81
C LYS A 8 59.95 -0.74 15.89
N ILE A 9 60.65 -0.03 14.99
CA ILE A 9 60.05 0.92 14.07
C ILE A 9 59.28 0.19 12.97
N ALA A 10 59.80 -0.95 12.44
CA ALA A 10 59.10 -1.76 11.46
C ALA A 10 57.82 -2.39 12.02
N ALA A 11 57.85 -2.87 13.28
CA ALA A 11 56.66 -3.43 13.93
C ALA A 11 55.58 -2.36 14.21
N PHE A 12 56.00 -1.14 14.56
CA PHE A 12 55.07 -0.01 14.79
C PHE A 12 54.42 0.45 13.50
N LEU A 13 55.13 0.51 12.37
CA LEU A 13 54.59 0.85 11.06
C LEU A 13 53.63 -0.20 10.52
N VAL A 14 53.90 -1.50 10.74
CA VAL A 14 52.97 -2.57 10.38
C VAL A 14 51.67 -2.53 11.22
N GLN A 15 51.76 -2.23 12.52
CA GLN A 15 50.57 -2.04 13.37
C GLN A 15 49.75 -0.80 12.99
N LEU A 16 50.44 0.28 12.57
CA LEU A 16 49.73 1.49 12.10
C LEU A 16 49.02 1.24 10.77
N PHE A 17 49.66 0.45 9.87
CA PHE A 17 49.04 0.07 8.58
C PHE A 17 47.85 -0.89 8.75
N LEU A 18 47.92 -1.85 9.67
CA LEU A 18 46.82 -2.74 10.03
C LEU A 18 45.68 -1.98 10.67
N PHE A 19 45.95 -0.99 11.55
CA PHE A 19 44.92 -0.17 12.16
C PHE A 19 44.24 0.75 11.14
N ALA A 20 44.99 1.34 10.19
CA ALA A 20 44.44 2.14 9.11
C ALA A 20 43.58 1.27 8.13
N PHE A 21 43.97 0.02 7.90
CA PHE A 21 43.21 -0.89 7.06
C PHE A 21 41.91 -1.35 7.70
N VAL A 22 41.92 -1.60 9.02
CA VAL A 22 40.70 -1.92 9.81
C VAL A 22 39.77 -0.72 9.93
N CYS A 23 40.31 0.49 10.13
CA CYS A 23 39.49 1.71 10.14
C CYS A 23 38.88 2.04 8.78
N ASN A 24 39.59 1.81 7.67
CA ASN A 24 39.00 2.01 6.33
C ASN A 24 37.92 0.96 6.00
N HIS A 25 38.02 -0.28 6.51
CA HIS A 25 36.95 -1.27 6.34
C HIS A 25 35.75 -0.99 7.26
N ALA A 26 35.96 -0.39 8.44
CA ALA A 26 34.86 0.00 9.34
C ALA A 26 34.11 1.24 8.86
N LEU A 27 34.73 2.10 8.05
CA LEU A 27 34.07 3.27 7.44
C LEU A 27 33.36 2.95 6.10
N ALA A 28 33.62 1.76 5.52
CA ALA A 28 32.91 1.30 4.32
C ALA A 28 31.58 0.58 4.61
N GLN A 29 31.17 0.48 5.87
CA GLN A 29 29.90 -0.14 6.28
C GLN A 29 28.98 0.88 6.93
N SER A 30 28.36 1.72 6.14
CA SER A 30 27.01 2.24 6.27
C SER A 30 26.83 3.44 5.34
N GLN A 31 26.80 3.21 4.03
CA GLN A 31 25.93 4.06 3.24
C GLN A 31 24.52 3.56 3.51
N PRO A 32 23.64 4.38 4.11
CA PRO A 32 22.24 4.06 4.07
C PRO A 32 21.87 4.04 2.58
N ASP A 33 21.16 2.99 2.14
CA ASP A 33 20.41 3.00 0.89
C ASP A 33 19.39 4.17 0.99
N GLU A 34 19.85 5.38 0.75
CA GLU A 34 18.99 6.55 0.68
C GLU A 34 18.28 6.48 -0.65
N ARG A 35 17.06 5.99 -0.64
CA ARG A 35 16.14 6.21 -1.74
C ARG A 35 16.08 7.70 -2.04
N PRO A 36 16.02 8.11 -3.33
CA PRO A 36 15.78 9.48 -3.67
C PRO A 36 14.52 9.97 -2.96
N LYS A 37 14.63 11.04 -2.17
CA LYS A 37 13.47 11.59 -1.46
C LYS A 37 12.39 11.98 -2.46
N LEU A 38 11.17 11.54 -2.18
CA LEU A 38 10.03 11.84 -3.02
C LEU A 38 9.71 13.33 -2.96
N LYS A 39 9.91 14.02 -4.10
CA LYS A 39 9.54 15.43 -4.24
C LYS A 39 8.11 15.51 -4.77
N ASN A 40 7.29 16.40 -4.19
CA ASN A 40 5.91 16.68 -4.64
C ASN A 40 4.97 15.46 -4.60
N PHE A 41 4.89 14.78 -3.47
CA PHE A 41 3.90 13.72 -3.25
C PHE A 41 2.48 14.26 -3.50
N GLY A 42 1.65 13.47 -4.19
CA GLY A 42 0.30 13.84 -4.62
C GLY A 42 0.22 14.44 -6.03
N SER A 43 1.35 14.74 -6.66
CA SER A 43 1.39 15.34 -8.00
C SER A 43 0.77 14.47 -9.10
N SER A 44 0.68 13.17 -8.89
CA SER A 44 0.01 12.25 -9.83
C SER A 44 -1.50 12.49 -9.90
N LEU A 45 -2.10 13.03 -8.85
CA LEU A 45 -3.53 13.35 -8.80
C LEU A 45 -3.87 14.56 -9.67
N ASP A 46 -2.96 15.55 -9.75
CA ASP A 46 -3.14 16.75 -10.58
C ASP A 46 -3.17 16.42 -12.09
N ARG A 47 -2.69 15.23 -12.45
CA ARG A 47 -2.69 14.73 -13.83
C ARG A 47 -3.93 13.90 -14.15
N LEU A 48 -4.80 13.64 -13.20
CA LEU A 48 -6.04 12.91 -13.42
C LEU A 48 -7.18 13.85 -13.78
N LYS A 49 -7.95 13.48 -14.79
CA LYS A 49 -9.20 14.12 -15.19
C LYS A 49 -10.27 13.06 -15.39
N TRP A 50 -11.45 13.33 -14.90
CA TRP A 50 -12.60 12.49 -15.18
C TRP A 50 -13.05 12.63 -16.64
N ASP A 51 -13.18 11.51 -17.36
CA ASP A 51 -13.78 11.45 -18.68
C ASP A 51 -15.18 10.82 -18.57
N PRO A 52 -16.26 11.61 -18.74
CA PRO A 52 -17.62 11.09 -18.63
C PRO A 52 -18.00 10.13 -19.77
N ASN A 53 -17.35 10.22 -20.93
CA ASN A 53 -17.63 9.34 -22.07
C ASN A 53 -17.05 7.94 -21.84
N LEU A 54 -15.87 7.87 -21.27
CA LEU A 54 -15.21 6.62 -20.92
C LEU A 54 -15.63 6.11 -19.54
N ASN A 55 -16.31 6.95 -18.73
CA ASN A 55 -16.68 6.69 -17.35
C ASN A 55 -15.48 6.21 -16.51
N GLN A 56 -14.35 6.89 -16.65
CA GLN A 56 -13.09 6.59 -15.95
C GLN A 56 -12.19 7.82 -15.84
N ALA A 57 -11.21 7.74 -14.93
CA ALA A 57 -10.14 8.72 -14.85
C ALA A 57 -9.15 8.52 -16.01
N VAL A 58 -8.79 9.62 -16.67
CA VAL A 58 -7.75 9.64 -17.73
C VAL A 58 -6.61 10.57 -17.33
N GLU A 59 -5.41 10.27 -17.80
CA GLU A 59 -4.26 11.15 -17.57
C GLU A 59 -4.23 12.31 -18.56
N ILE A 60 -4.04 13.52 -18.03
CA ILE A 60 -3.76 14.71 -18.82
C ILE A 60 -2.27 14.69 -19.19
N ASN A 61 -1.92 14.70 -20.46
CA ASN A 61 -0.55 14.68 -20.99
C ASN A 61 0.29 13.46 -20.52
N PRO A 62 -0.02 12.24 -21.01
CA PRO A 62 0.73 11.02 -20.68
C PRO A 62 2.23 11.10 -21.06
N ASP A 63 2.60 11.92 -22.07
CA ASP A 63 3.97 12.05 -22.58
C ASP A 63 4.95 12.75 -21.59
N LYS A 64 4.44 13.45 -20.58
CA LYS A 64 5.32 14.05 -19.54
C LYS A 64 5.95 13.03 -18.59
N ARG A 65 5.54 11.77 -18.61
CA ARG A 65 6.23 10.70 -17.84
C ARG A 65 7.68 10.51 -18.30
N LYS A 66 7.98 10.74 -19.59
CA LYS A 66 9.33 10.55 -20.15
C LYS A 66 10.31 11.66 -19.74
N ALA A 67 9.84 12.81 -19.29
CA ALA A 67 10.69 13.98 -19.03
C ALA A 67 11.22 14.09 -17.61
N THR A 68 10.75 13.29 -16.66
CA THR A 68 11.18 13.30 -15.24
C THR A 68 12.06 12.11 -14.85
N ALA A 69 12.18 11.11 -15.70
CA ALA A 69 13.20 10.09 -15.60
C ALA A 69 14.48 10.67 -16.19
N GLY A 70 15.43 11.03 -15.32
CA GLY A 70 16.74 11.54 -15.76
C GLY A 70 17.37 10.57 -16.76
N SER A 71 17.97 11.15 -17.80
CA SER A 71 18.73 10.45 -18.82
C SER A 71 20.04 9.93 -18.22
N ASP A 72 19.98 8.81 -17.53
CA ASP A 72 21.10 7.90 -17.40
C ASP A 72 20.73 6.63 -18.14
N ASP A 73 21.65 6.08 -18.93
CA ASP A 73 21.53 4.86 -19.70
C ASP A 73 21.20 3.66 -18.80
N ILE A 74 19.94 3.63 -18.34
CA ILE A 74 19.38 2.44 -17.70
C ILE A 74 19.06 1.49 -18.85
N VAL A 75 19.87 0.48 -19.01
CA VAL A 75 19.48 -0.72 -19.76
C VAL A 75 18.23 -1.26 -19.08
N THR A 76 17.09 -0.86 -19.61
CA THR A 76 15.80 -1.39 -19.17
C THR A 76 15.76 -2.84 -19.61
N VAL A 77 16.23 -3.75 -18.77
CA VAL A 77 15.93 -5.16 -18.95
C VAL A 77 14.44 -5.30 -18.70
N ASP A 78 13.67 -5.35 -19.76
CA ASP A 78 12.21 -5.49 -19.76
C ASP A 78 11.88 -6.90 -19.29
N THR A 79 11.96 -7.10 -17.99
CA THR A 79 11.63 -8.38 -17.37
C THR A 79 10.12 -8.41 -17.17
N ASN A 80 9.40 -9.07 -18.06
CA ASN A 80 7.96 -9.38 -17.92
C ASN A 80 7.72 -10.40 -16.80
N LEU A 81 8.46 -10.32 -15.70
CA LEU A 81 8.30 -11.21 -14.54
C LEU A 81 7.00 -10.90 -13.81
N VAL A 82 6.12 -11.87 -13.74
CA VAL A 82 4.88 -11.80 -12.95
C VAL A 82 5.16 -12.37 -11.56
N ILE A 83 4.90 -11.57 -10.54
CA ILE A 83 5.06 -11.97 -9.14
C ILE A 83 3.69 -12.24 -8.54
N CYS A 84 3.50 -13.45 -8.02
CA CYS A 84 2.33 -13.89 -7.26
C CYS A 84 2.74 -14.10 -5.80
N SER A 85 2.19 -13.27 -4.92
CA SER A 85 2.34 -13.43 -3.48
C SER A 85 1.09 -14.15 -2.95
N VAL A 86 1.23 -15.37 -2.44
CA VAL A 86 0.10 -16.21 -2.04
C VAL A 86 0.28 -16.74 -0.62
N THR A 87 -0.83 -16.89 0.10
CA THR A 87 -0.92 -17.61 1.37
C THR A 87 -1.69 -18.90 1.15
N VAL A 88 -1.19 -20.01 1.64
CA VAL A 88 -1.86 -21.32 1.59
C VAL A 88 -2.44 -21.61 2.95
N LEU A 89 -3.73 -21.96 2.98
CA LEU A 89 -4.48 -22.25 4.17
C LEU A 89 -5.05 -23.67 4.13
N ASP A 90 -5.07 -24.35 5.28
CA ASP A 90 -5.81 -25.58 5.44
C ASP A 90 -7.34 -25.33 5.55
N GLN A 91 -8.12 -26.40 5.66
CA GLN A 91 -9.59 -26.33 5.82
C GLN A 91 -10.04 -25.58 7.08
N ARG A 92 -9.16 -25.41 8.07
CA ARG A 92 -9.41 -24.66 9.31
C ARG A 92 -8.97 -23.20 9.23
N GLY A 93 -8.45 -22.77 8.06
CA GLY A 93 -7.92 -21.43 7.85
C GLY A 93 -6.53 -21.20 8.46
N LYS A 94 -5.82 -22.25 8.84
CA LYS A 94 -4.44 -22.15 9.34
C LYS A 94 -3.47 -22.17 8.16
N THR A 95 -2.44 -21.34 8.23
CA THR A 95 -1.39 -21.29 7.21
C THR A 95 -0.60 -22.59 7.14
N ILE A 96 -0.35 -23.08 5.93
CA ILE A 96 0.50 -24.22 5.64
C ILE A 96 1.91 -23.71 5.38
N PRO A 97 2.88 -23.95 6.26
CA PRO A 97 4.26 -23.58 6.06
C PRO A 97 5.02 -24.67 5.28
N ASN A 98 6.25 -24.33 4.85
CA ASN A 98 7.24 -25.28 4.34
C ASN A 98 6.87 -26.01 3.03
N LEU A 99 6.01 -25.40 2.20
CA LEU A 99 5.87 -25.86 0.82
C LEU A 99 7.09 -25.43 -0.01
N ASN A 100 7.44 -26.25 -0.98
CA ASN A 100 8.52 -26.01 -1.93
C ASN A 100 7.97 -25.52 -3.27
N LYS A 101 8.85 -25.09 -4.15
CA LYS A 101 8.51 -24.61 -5.50
C LYS A 101 7.68 -25.65 -6.27
N GLU A 102 8.05 -26.90 -6.18
CA GLU A 102 7.46 -28.05 -6.89
C GLU A 102 6.03 -28.38 -6.45
N ASP A 103 5.65 -27.92 -5.25
CA ASP A 103 4.31 -28.13 -4.71
C ASP A 103 3.28 -27.21 -5.38
N PHE A 104 3.71 -26.18 -6.11
CA PHE A 104 2.80 -25.21 -6.71
C PHE A 104 2.52 -25.50 -8.19
N ILE A 105 1.27 -25.30 -8.56
CA ILE A 105 0.80 -25.26 -9.94
C ILE A 105 0.30 -23.85 -10.21
N VAL A 106 0.92 -23.16 -11.17
CA VAL A 106 0.52 -21.82 -11.59
C VAL A 106 -0.05 -21.90 -13.00
N THR A 107 -1.22 -21.30 -13.20
CA THR A 107 -1.81 -21.17 -14.54
C THR A 107 -2.14 -19.71 -14.82
N GLU A 108 -1.96 -19.30 -16.09
CA GLU A 108 -2.38 -18.00 -16.61
C GLU A 108 -3.39 -18.21 -17.73
N ASN A 109 -4.59 -17.65 -17.58
CA ASN A 109 -5.71 -17.88 -18.52
C ASN A 109 -5.94 -19.38 -18.81
N GLY A 110 -5.71 -20.24 -17.81
CA GLY A 110 -5.80 -21.70 -17.92
C GLY A 110 -4.59 -22.39 -18.53
N GLN A 111 -3.55 -21.66 -18.96
CA GLN A 111 -2.30 -22.24 -19.48
C GLN A 111 -1.27 -22.39 -18.36
N PRO A 112 -0.65 -23.56 -18.18
CA PRO A 112 0.38 -23.78 -17.18
C PRO A 112 1.57 -22.85 -17.39
N GLN A 113 2.11 -22.34 -16.26
CA GLN A 113 3.30 -21.50 -16.24
C GLN A 113 4.40 -22.14 -15.38
N GLU A 114 5.63 -21.99 -15.81
CA GLU A 114 6.78 -22.47 -15.05
C GLU A 114 7.19 -21.44 -14.00
N VAL A 115 7.27 -21.86 -12.74
CA VAL A 115 7.73 -20.99 -11.65
C VAL A 115 9.26 -20.90 -11.72
N GLU A 116 9.79 -19.74 -12.10
CA GLU A 116 11.24 -19.49 -12.19
C GLU A 116 11.83 -19.04 -10.86
N HIS A 117 11.08 -18.20 -10.14
CA HIS A 117 11.49 -17.64 -8.86
C HIS A 117 10.57 -18.12 -7.75
N PHE A 118 11.19 -18.54 -6.65
CA PHE A 118 10.49 -18.97 -5.45
C PHE A 118 11.19 -18.42 -4.21
N SER A 119 10.41 -17.84 -3.29
CA SER A 119 10.90 -17.47 -1.96
C SER A 119 9.79 -17.51 -0.93
N LEU A 120 10.19 -17.68 0.33
CA LEU A 120 9.28 -17.58 1.48
C LEU A 120 9.17 -16.13 1.93
N GLY A 121 7.97 -15.74 2.34
CA GLY A 121 7.70 -14.39 2.85
C GLY A 121 8.42 -14.06 4.16
N ASN A 122 8.85 -15.08 4.92
CA ASN A 122 9.63 -14.92 6.14
C ASN A 122 11.15 -14.74 5.88
N SER A 123 11.57 -14.74 4.61
CA SER A 123 12.97 -14.46 4.30
C SER A 123 13.37 -13.08 4.83
N LEU A 124 14.24 -13.06 5.84
CA LEU A 124 14.80 -11.84 6.43
C LEU A 124 15.67 -11.07 5.45
N ASP A 125 16.04 -11.70 4.33
CA ASP A 125 16.90 -11.09 3.32
C ASP A 125 16.15 -10.15 2.38
N VAL A 126 14.83 -10.31 2.25
CA VAL A 126 13.99 -9.45 1.41
C VAL A 126 13.27 -8.41 2.27
N PRO A 127 13.69 -7.13 2.20
CA PRO A 127 13.07 -6.08 3.01
C PRO A 127 11.62 -5.85 2.59
N ARG A 128 10.79 -5.47 3.57
CA ARG A 128 9.43 -4.99 3.32
C ARG A 128 9.45 -3.47 3.16
N THR A 129 8.69 -2.99 2.19
CA THR A 129 8.46 -1.56 1.99
C THR A 129 7.02 -1.25 2.36
N ILE A 130 6.82 -0.61 3.51
CA ILE A 130 5.50 -0.43 4.13
C ILE A 130 5.12 1.05 4.09
N VAL A 131 3.93 1.37 3.60
CA VAL A 131 3.35 2.71 3.72
C VAL A 131 2.11 2.62 4.61
N LEU A 132 2.12 3.36 5.70
CA LEU A 132 0.94 3.59 6.52
C LEU A 132 0.23 4.84 5.99
N VAL A 133 -0.97 4.65 5.46
CA VAL A 133 -1.88 5.75 5.15
C VAL A 133 -2.83 5.88 6.33
N ILE A 134 -2.65 6.94 7.12
CA ILE A 134 -3.40 7.16 8.36
C ILE A 134 -4.37 8.33 8.23
N ASP A 135 -5.61 8.06 8.57
CA ASP A 135 -6.69 9.04 8.60
C ASP A 135 -6.72 9.74 9.97
N TYR A 136 -6.55 11.06 9.96
CA TYR A 136 -6.71 11.90 11.15
C TYR A 136 -7.73 13.03 10.94
N SER A 137 -8.69 12.79 10.03
CA SER A 137 -9.80 13.70 9.75
C SER A 137 -10.71 13.93 10.96
N GLY A 138 -11.61 14.88 10.85
CA GLY A 138 -12.50 15.25 11.96
C GLY A 138 -13.42 14.12 12.43
N SER A 139 -13.85 13.20 11.54
CA SER A 139 -14.65 12.02 11.89
C SER A 139 -13.87 11.05 12.78
N GLN A 140 -12.53 11.00 12.61
CA GLN A 140 -11.62 10.17 13.40
C GLN A 140 -11.31 10.75 14.78
N SER A 141 -11.75 11.99 15.11
CA SER A 141 -11.42 12.66 16.37
C SER A 141 -11.56 11.76 17.62
N PRO A 142 -12.60 10.93 17.77
CA PRO A 142 -12.72 10.02 18.92
C PRO A 142 -11.68 8.91 18.95
N PHE A 143 -11.10 8.55 17.79
CA PHE A 143 -10.24 7.37 17.61
C PHE A 143 -8.79 7.72 17.31
N ILE A 144 -8.43 9.00 17.09
CA ILE A 144 -7.06 9.39 16.66
C ILE A 144 -6.00 8.93 17.66
N LYS A 145 -6.26 9.06 18.96
CA LYS A 145 -5.32 8.59 19.99
C LYS A 145 -5.05 7.11 19.84
N ASP A 146 -6.11 6.32 19.74
CA ASP A 146 -6.05 4.87 19.67
C ASP A 146 -5.40 4.43 18.35
N SER A 147 -5.71 5.11 17.26
CA SER A 147 -5.11 4.91 15.94
C SER A 147 -3.60 5.18 15.94
N VAL A 148 -3.16 6.24 16.59
CA VAL A 148 -1.74 6.59 16.73
C VAL A 148 -1.01 5.56 17.60
N GLU A 149 -1.58 5.17 18.74
CA GLU A 149 -0.97 4.16 19.60
C GLU A 149 -0.89 2.79 18.90
N ALA A 150 -1.94 2.41 18.19
CA ALA A 150 -1.94 1.21 17.37
C ALA A 150 -0.86 1.25 16.27
N ALA A 151 -0.71 2.38 15.57
CA ALA A 151 0.33 2.56 14.56
C ALA A 151 1.75 2.47 15.15
N LYS A 152 1.96 2.92 16.40
CA LYS A 152 3.25 2.75 17.08
C LYS A 152 3.57 1.27 17.37
N VAL A 153 2.56 0.45 17.64
CA VAL A 153 2.73 -1.00 17.77
C VAL A 153 3.24 -1.61 16.47
N LEU A 154 2.71 -1.17 15.32
CA LEU A 154 3.22 -1.57 14.01
C LEU A 154 4.70 -1.19 13.86
N VAL A 155 5.07 0.06 14.22
CA VAL A 155 6.47 0.53 14.15
C VAL A 155 7.39 -0.35 15.02
N ASP A 156 6.94 -0.80 16.19
CA ASP A 156 7.73 -1.67 17.06
C ASP A 156 7.93 -3.09 16.50
N LYS A 157 7.02 -3.54 15.65
CA LYS A 157 7.07 -4.86 15.00
C LYS A 157 7.88 -4.88 13.70
N LEU A 158 8.40 -3.74 13.22
CA LEU A 158 9.23 -3.68 12.01
C LEU A 158 10.50 -4.51 12.17
N GLY A 159 10.89 -5.21 11.13
CA GLY A 159 12.20 -5.88 11.05
C GLY A 159 13.35 -4.88 10.83
N PRO A 160 14.60 -5.32 10.99
CA PRO A 160 15.77 -4.43 10.88
C PRO A 160 16.00 -3.90 9.46
N LYS A 161 15.53 -4.61 8.43
CA LYS A 161 15.65 -4.23 7.02
C LYS A 161 14.42 -3.50 6.48
N ASP A 162 13.30 -3.49 7.22
CA ASP A 162 12.06 -2.89 6.77
C ASP A 162 12.16 -1.38 6.64
N LEU A 163 11.56 -0.85 5.58
CA LEU A 163 11.36 0.56 5.36
C LEU A 163 9.90 0.92 5.59
N MET A 164 9.64 1.99 6.31
CA MET A 164 8.28 2.48 6.51
C MET A 164 8.18 3.97 6.20
N ALA A 165 7.10 4.35 5.53
CA ALA A 165 6.69 5.73 5.30
C ALA A 165 5.31 5.97 5.92
N ILE A 166 4.98 7.24 6.18
CA ILE A 166 3.68 7.65 6.73
C ILE A 166 3.08 8.71 5.81
N VAL A 167 1.88 8.45 5.33
CA VAL A 167 1.06 9.35 4.54
C VAL A 167 -0.22 9.66 5.31
N THR A 168 -0.71 10.90 5.23
CA THR A 168 -1.95 11.32 5.89
C THR A 168 -3.09 11.53 4.90
N ASP A 169 -4.33 11.52 5.39
CA ASP A 169 -5.56 11.67 4.59
C ASP A 169 -5.67 13.00 3.85
N ASP A 170 -4.88 14.00 4.18
CA ASP A 170 -4.78 15.27 3.46
C ASP A 170 -3.77 15.23 2.29
N VAL A 171 -3.40 14.03 1.84
CA VAL A 171 -2.45 13.76 0.75
C VAL A 171 -1.09 14.37 1.03
N LYS A 172 -0.55 14.12 2.23
CA LYS A 172 0.78 14.57 2.61
C LYS A 172 1.68 13.40 3.00
N LEU A 173 2.90 13.43 2.50
CA LEU A 173 3.97 12.57 2.97
C LEU A 173 4.50 13.14 4.28
N LEU A 174 4.08 12.55 5.40
CA LEU A 174 4.47 12.99 6.73
C LEU A 174 5.91 12.56 7.05
N VAL A 175 6.26 11.33 6.70
CA VAL A 175 7.62 10.76 6.80
C VAL A 175 7.85 9.93 5.56
N ASP A 176 8.95 10.17 4.86
CA ASP A 176 9.42 9.34 3.75
C ASP A 176 10.02 8.02 4.27
N PHE A 177 10.31 7.08 3.40
CA PHE A 177 10.81 5.78 3.76
C PHE A 177 12.05 5.86 4.67
N THR A 178 11.91 5.30 5.87
CA THR A 178 12.97 5.31 6.88
C THR A 178 12.93 4.03 7.72
N ARG A 179 14.08 3.64 8.28
CA ARG A 179 14.22 2.61 9.31
C ARG A 179 14.20 3.20 10.72
N ASN A 180 14.16 4.54 10.81
CA ASN A 180 14.23 5.26 12.09
C ASN A 180 12.90 5.23 12.84
N ARG A 181 12.73 4.22 13.69
CA ARG A 181 11.51 4.05 14.51
C ARG A 181 11.18 5.26 15.39
N LYS A 182 12.19 5.99 15.85
CA LYS A 182 11.97 7.20 16.68
C LYS A 182 11.34 8.32 15.86
N GLU A 183 11.79 8.49 14.62
CA GLU A 183 11.23 9.45 13.67
C GLU A 183 9.78 9.14 13.34
N LEU A 184 9.49 7.88 12.99
CA LEU A 184 8.14 7.40 12.72
C LEU A 184 7.20 7.65 13.91
N LYS A 185 7.60 7.26 15.12
CA LYS A 185 6.81 7.48 16.34
C LYS A 185 6.58 8.96 16.63
N LYS A 186 7.62 9.79 16.50
CA LYS A 186 7.49 11.25 16.68
C LYS A 186 6.51 11.87 15.71
N ALA A 187 6.51 11.41 14.45
CA ALA A 187 5.57 11.87 13.45
C ALA A 187 4.12 11.48 13.81
N LEU A 188 3.91 10.24 14.26
CA LEU A 188 2.59 9.78 14.74
C LEU A 188 2.11 10.60 15.93
N ASP A 189 2.98 10.88 16.91
CA ASP A 189 2.65 11.74 18.05
C ASP A 189 2.21 13.14 17.60
N SER A 190 2.82 13.67 16.54
CA SER A 190 2.47 14.99 16.00
C SER A 190 1.02 15.05 15.51
N LEU A 191 0.47 13.96 14.99
CA LEU A 191 -0.94 13.90 14.54
C LEU A 191 -1.89 14.01 15.72
N TYR A 192 -1.58 13.32 16.83
CA TYR A 192 -2.38 13.43 18.04
C TYR A 192 -2.31 14.85 18.63
N GLU A 193 -1.14 15.49 18.67
CA GLU A 193 -1.01 16.87 19.13
C GLU A 193 -1.76 17.87 18.22
N LYS A 194 -1.79 17.66 16.91
CA LYS A 194 -2.60 18.44 15.97
C LYS A 194 -4.09 18.28 16.25
N SER A 195 -4.56 17.06 16.47
CA SER A 195 -5.99 16.79 16.75
C SER A 195 -6.49 17.50 18.02
N LYS A 196 -5.65 17.58 19.07
CA LYS A 196 -5.95 18.35 20.29
C LYS A 196 -6.21 19.84 20.00
N LYS A 197 -5.54 20.38 18.99
CA LYS A 197 -5.70 21.76 18.50
C LYS A 197 -6.82 21.91 17.48
N LYS A 198 -7.58 20.82 17.20
CA LYS A 198 -8.60 20.74 16.14
C LYS A 198 -8.04 20.99 14.74
N ASP A 199 -6.75 20.76 14.54
CA ASP A 199 -6.08 20.78 13.25
C ASP A 199 -6.14 19.35 12.66
N PHE A 200 -7.23 19.07 11.98
CA PHE A 200 -7.55 17.76 11.41
C PHE A 200 -7.12 17.66 9.94
N GLY A 201 -7.04 16.43 9.45
CA GLY A 201 -6.87 16.13 8.05
C GLY A 201 -8.05 16.59 7.20
N LYS A 202 -7.91 16.46 5.88
CA LYS A 202 -8.88 16.99 4.91
C LYS A 202 -9.89 15.96 4.44
N SER A 203 -9.89 14.75 5.00
CA SER A 203 -10.81 13.67 4.63
C SER A 203 -10.75 13.34 3.12
N LYS A 204 -9.51 13.14 2.62
CA LYS A 204 -9.17 12.74 1.24
C LYS A 204 -8.44 11.39 1.21
N GLN A 205 -8.82 10.48 2.06
CA GLN A 205 -8.09 9.23 2.29
C GLN A 205 -7.97 8.37 1.04
N PHE A 206 -8.97 8.37 0.14
CA PHE A 206 -8.85 7.63 -1.12
C PHE A 206 -7.89 8.29 -2.10
N SER A 207 -7.79 9.63 -2.08
CA SER A 207 -6.76 10.35 -2.83
C SER A 207 -5.37 10.07 -2.27
N ALA A 208 -5.22 10.00 -0.96
CA ALA A 208 -3.97 9.62 -0.31
C ALA A 208 -3.56 8.19 -0.68
N LEU A 209 -4.52 7.24 -0.71
CA LEU A 209 -4.27 5.87 -1.14
C LEU A 209 -3.90 5.82 -2.64
N MET A 210 -4.64 6.54 -3.51
CA MET A 210 -4.35 6.62 -4.94
C MET A 210 -2.94 7.15 -5.20
N ALA A 211 -2.54 8.26 -4.56
CA ALA A 211 -1.21 8.84 -4.67
C ALA A 211 -0.13 7.87 -4.14
N THR A 212 -0.39 7.22 -3.00
CA THR A 212 0.52 6.21 -2.43
C THR A 212 0.83 5.10 -3.41
N ILE A 213 -0.21 4.50 -4.02
CA ILE A 213 -0.03 3.40 -4.99
C ILE A 213 0.71 3.87 -6.25
N ARG A 214 0.48 5.10 -6.69
CA ARG A 214 1.05 5.63 -7.94
C ARG A 214 2.47 6.17 -7.80
N GLU A 215 2.87 6.63 -6.61
CA GLU A 215 4.07 7.42 -6.43
C GLU A 215 5.11 6.82 -5.47
N MET A 216 4.67 6.01 -4.49
CA MET A 216 5.56 5.59 -3.42
C MET A 216 6.39 4.36 -3.75
N PHE A 217 5.93 3.50 -4.66
CA PHE A 217 6.58 2.23 -4.94
C PHE A 217 7.28 2.23 -6.30
N THR A 218 8.47 1.64 -6.32
CA THR A 218 9.30 1.46 -7.53
C THR A 218 9.30 -0.01 -7.99
N ALA A 219 9.90 -0.26 -9.15
CA ALA A 219 10.09 -1.63 -9.65
C ALA A 219 10.97 -2.50 -8.73
N GLU A 220 11.83 -1.88 -7.94
CA GLU A 220 12.76 -2.54 -7.02
C GLU A 220 12.07 -3.03 -5.74
N ASP A 221 10.88 -2.50 -5.42
CA ASP A 221 10.13 -2.93 -4.25
C ASP A 221 9.56 -4.33 -4.44
N VAL A 222 10.23 -5.31 -3.88
CA VAL A 222 9.83 -6.72 -4.01
C VAL A 222 8.54 -7.01 -3.25
N ARG A 223 8.36 -6.38 -2.08
CA ARG A 223 7.18 -6.56 -1.21
C ARG A 223 6.60 -5.21 -0.77
N PRO A 224 5.92 -4.51 -1.68
CA PRO A 224 5.22 -3.28 -1.34
C PRO A 224 3.94 -3.58 -0.57
N ILE A 225 3.76 -2.89 0.56
CA ILE A 225 2.64 -3.08 1.48
C ILE A 225 2.03 -1.73 1.82
N VAL A 226 0.73 -1.63 1.72
CA VAL A 226 -0.02 -0.49 2.22
C VAL A 226 -0.89 -0.93 3.39
N ILE A 227 -0.76 -0.24 4.52
CA ILE A 227 -1.69 -0.34 5.63
C ILE A 227 -2.54 0.91 5.60
N PHE A 228 -3.82 0.74 5.27
CA PHE A 228 -4.79 1.81 5.09
C PHE A 228 -5.68 1.88 6.32
N GLN A 229 -5.38 2.84 7.21
CA GLN A 229 -6.06 3.02 8.48
C GLN A 229 -7.04 4.19 8.37
N THR A 230 -8.33 3.90 8.25
CA THR A 230 -9.40 4.90 8.00
C THR A 230 -10.78 4.33 8.35
N ASP A 231 -11.75 5.21 8.58
CA ASP A 231 -13.16 4.84 8.66
C ASP A 231 -13.85 4.79 7.27
N GLY A 232 -13.16 5.22 6.23
CA GLY A 232 -13.71 5.25 4.87
C GLY A 232 -14.70 6.39 4.62
N ASP A 233 -14.93 7.28 5.60
CA ASP A 233 -15.83 8.44 5.45
C ASP A 233 -15.05 9.63 4.88
N GLN A 234 -15.29 9.94 3.61
CA GLN A 234 -14.56 10.96 2.85
C GLN A 234 -15.49 12.10 2.45
N VAL A 235 -15.02 13.33 2.63
CA VAL A 235 -15.78 14.56 2.25
C VAL A 235 -15.79 14.75 0.74
N PHE A 236 -14.69 14.40 0.06
CA PHE A 236 -14.58 14.50 -1.39
C PHE A 236 -15.20 13.26 -2.04
N VAL A 237 -16.34 13.43 -2.70
CA VAL A 237 -17.08 12.31 -3.29
C VAL A 237 -16.36 11.78 -4.52
N LEU A 238 -16.19 10.45 -4.57
CA LEU A 238 -15.66 9.78 -5.76
C LEU A 238 -16.66 9.88 -6.94
N GLN A 239 -16.16 9.77 -8.16
CA GLN A 239 -17.02 9.68 -9.33
C GLN A 239 -17.84 8.38 -9.29
N PRO A 240 -19.07 8.37 -9.83
CA PRO A 240 -19.87 7.16 -9.90
C PRO A 240 -19.19 6.10 -10.78
N SER A 241 -19.12 4.86 -10.33
CA SER A 241 -18.50 3.75 -11.10
C SER A 241 -19.37 3.24 -12.25
N THR A 242 -20.64 3.61 -12.27
CA THR A 242 -21.60 3.28 -13.34
C THR A 242 -22.32 4.55 -13.76
N PRO A 243 -22.62 4.72 -15.04
CA PRO A 243 -23.50 5.81 -15.49
C PRO A 243 -24.84 5.73 -14.75
N PRO A 244 -25.47 6.86 -14.42
CA PRO A 244 -26.80 6.85 -13.84
C PRO A 244 -27.76 6.09 -14.77
N VAL A 245 -28.40 5.05 -14.23
CA VAL A 245 -29.31 4.18 -15.01
C VAL A 245 -30.61 4.90 -15.34
N PHE A 246 -30.87 6.04 -14.72
CA PHE A 246 -32.06 6.86 -14.94
C PHE A 246 -31.64 8.30 -15.24
N ASP A 247 -32.24 8.82 -16.31
CA ASP A 247 -32.20 10.24 -16.71
C ASP A 247 -33.06 11.10 -15.77
N MET A 248 -33.00 10.81 -14.49
CA MET A 248 -33.60 11.71 -13.50
C MET A 248 -32.65 12.89 -13.36
N PRO A 249 -33.14 14.12 -13.60
CA PRO A 249 -32.36 15.31 -13.29
C PRO A 249 -32.05 15.26 -11.82
N THR A 250 -30.84 14.79 -11.46
CA THR A 250 -30.33 14.99 -10.11
C THR A 250 -30.28 16.49 -9.90
N PRO A 251 -30.99 17.02 -8.90
CA PRO A 251 -30.91 18.44 -8.63
C PRO A 251 -29.43 18.77 -8.48
N PRO A 252 -28.95 19.87 -9.06
CA PRO A 252 -27.57 20.28 -8.88
C PRO A 252 -27.36 20.42 -7.38
N ILE A 253 -26.67 19.44 -6.77
CA ILE A 253 -26.25 19.56 -5.37
C ILE A 253 -25.12 20.59 -5.43
N PRO A 254 -25.36 21.84 -4.98
CA PRO A 254 -24.35 22.87 -5.09
C PRO A 254 -23.22 22.49 -4.13
N PHE A 255 -21.99 22.50 -4.64
CA PHE A 255 -20.75 22.36 -3.89
C PHE A 255 -20.35 20.97 -3.37
N VAL A 256 -20.71 19.88 -4.05
CA VAL A 256 -20.05 18.59 -3.80
C VAL A 256 -18.69 18.59 -4.51
N MET A 257 -17.62 18.70 -3.74
CA MET A 257 -16.27 18.51 -4.29
C MET A 257 -16.10 17.04 -4.67
N ARG A 258 -15.78 16.80 -5.95
CA ARG A 258 -15.56 15.45 -6.48
C ARG A 258 -14.11 15.20 -6.77
N GLU A 259 -13.66 13.99 -6.46
CA GLU A 259 -12.36 13.52 -6.93
C GLU A 259 -12.39 13.27 -8.44
N PRO A 260 -11.24 13.37 -9.14
CA PRO A 260 -11.17 13.13 -10.58
C PRO A 260 -11.16 11.64 -10.96
N PHE A 261 -11.53 10.75 -10.04
CA PHE A 261 -11.53 9.30 -10.23
C PHE A 261 -12.69 8.64 -9.47
N SER A 262 -13.05 7.44 -9.92
CA SER A 262 -14.03 6.58 -9.28
C SER A 262 -13.37 5.53 -8.39
N LEU A 263 -14.16 4.81 -7.59
CA LEU A 263 -13.69 3.66 -6.82
C LEU A 263 -13.17 2.54 -7.74
N ARG A 264 -13.76 2.39 -8.94
CA ARG A 264 -13.26 1.45 -9.97
C ARG A 264 -11.84 1.81 -10.41
N ASP A 265 -11.56 3.09 -10.65
CA ASP A 265 -10.22 3.55 -11.06
C ASP A 265 -9.20 3.27 -9.96
N LEU A 266 -9.57 3.50 -8.70
CA LEU A 266 -8.74 3.16 -7.55
C LEU A 266 -8.44 1.66 -7.50
N TYR A 267 -9.46 0.80 -7.67
CA TYR A 267 -9.28 -0.64 -7.69
C TYR A 267 -8.39 -1.11 -8.83
N GLN A 268 -8.59 -0.58 -10.03
CA GLN A 268 -7.73 -0.90 -11.16
C GLN A 268 -6.28 -0.45 -10.91
N THR A 269 -6.09 0.71 -10.28
CA THR A 269 -4.76 1.18 -9.90
C THR A 269 -4.10 0.24 -8.89
N ILE A 270 -4.83 -0.20 -7.86
CA ILE A 270 -4.34 -1.18 -6.89
C ILE A 270 -4.06 -2.52 -7.58
N GLU A 271 -4.95 -3.00 -8.44
CA GLU A 271 -4.79 -4.28 -9.16
C GLU A 271 -3.57 -4.25 -10.10
N ARG A 272 -3.28 -3.10 -10.72
CA ARG A 272 -2.08 -2.91 -11.56
C ARG A 272 -0.79 -2.78 -10.73
N SER A 273 -0.89 -2.35 -9.49
CA SER A 273 0.25 -2.28 -8.59
C SER A 273 0.63 -3.68 -8.09
N ARG A 274 1.84 -3.79 -7.53
CA ARG A 274 2.28 -5.01 -6.83
C ARG A 274 1.97 -4.97 -5.34
N ALA A 275 1.39 -3.87 -4.84
CA ALA A 275 1.16 -3.66 -3.43
C ALA A 275 0.05 -4.56 -2.87
N SER A 276 0.29 -5.12 -1.70
CA SER A 276 -0.76 -5.70 -0.85
C SER A 276 -1.36 -4.60 0.01
N VAL A 277 -2.69 -4.48 0.01
CA VAL A 277 -3.38 -3.45 0.81
C VAL A 277 -4.14 -4.09 1.93
N TYR A 278 -3.80 -3.73 3.16
CA TYR A 278 -4.51 -4.11 4.38
C TYR A 278 -5.28 -2.92 4.92
N THR A 279 -6.55 -3.10 5.20
CA THR A 279 -7.38 -2.03 5.75
C THR A 279 -7.59 -2.25 7.25
N VAL A 280 -7.32 -1.21 8.04
CA VAL A 280 -7.61 -1.19 9.48
C VAL A 280 -8.63 -0.10 9.75
N ILE A 281 -9.82 -0.50 10.20
CA ILE A 281 -10.93 0.40 10.44
C ILE A 281 -11.03 0.68 11.93
N PRO A 282 -10.73 1.91 12.41
CA PRO A 282 -10.91 2.28 13.81
C PRO A 282 -12.40 2.33 14.20
N GLY A 283 -12.73 1.82 15.38
CA GLY A 283 -14.08 1.81 15.92
C GLY A 283 -14.78 0.45 15.77
N LYS A 284 -16.05 0.41 16.21
CA LYS A 284 -16.86 -0.81 16.15
C LYS A 284 -17.45 -0.99 14.75
N PRO A 285 -17.51 -2.24 14.24
CA PRO A 285 -18.25 -2.50 13.02
C PRO A 285 -19.72 -2.12 13.24
N GLN A 286 -20.24 -1.25 12.40
CA GLN A 286 -21.69 -0.91 12.41
C GLN A 286 -22.45 -2.04 11.71
N ILE A 287 -22.43 -3.23 12.29
CA ILE A 287 -23.07 -4.45 11.72
C ILE A 287 -24.59 -4.37 11.84
N ASP A 288 -25.10 -3.59 12.78
CA ASP A 288 -26.52 -3.60 13.19
C ASP A 288 -27.37 -2.47 12.56
N LEU A 289 -26.86 -1.73 11.59
CA LEU A 289 -27.75 -0.84 10.84
C LEU A 289 -28.55 -1.69 9.86
N PRO A 290 -29.89 -1.75 10.01
CA PRO A 290 -30.75 -2.41 9.05
C PRO A 290 -30.50 -1.77 7.68
N ASP A 291 -30.63 -2.58 6.63
CA ASP A 291 -30.53 -2.18 5.21
C ASP A 291 -31.69 -1.20 4.86
N ARG A 292 -31.81 -0.13 5.61
CA ARG A 292 -32.77 0.94 5.39
C ARG A 292 -32.19 1.86 4.32
N ARG A 293 -32.69 1.68 3.12
CA ARG A 293 -32.67 2.66 2.04
C ARG A 293 -33.57 3.85 2.40
N GLU A 294 -33.30 4.52 3.51
CA GLU A 294 -33.93 5.79 3.80
C GLU A 294 -33.15 6.85 3.04
N LEU A 295 -33.76 7.30 1.96
CA LEU A 295 -33.36 8.53 1.28
C LEU A 295 -33.34 9.66 2.32
N PRO A 296 -32.33 10.55 2.30
CA PRO A 296 -32.29 11.68 3.22
C PRO A 296 -33.53 12.55 2.98
N VAL A 297 -34.41 12.64 3.97
CA VAL A 297 -35.49 13.58 3.97
C VAL A 297 -34.90 14.97 4.15
N VAL A 298 -34.94 15.78 3.09
CA VAL A 298 -34.61 17.20 3.18
C VAL A 298 -35.75 17.89 3.92
N GLN A 299 -35.59 18.10 5.21
CA GLN A 299 -36.46 19.02 5.95
C GLN A 299 -35.96 20.44 5.69
N THR A 300 -36.71 21.17 4.88
CA THR A 300 -36.55 22.61 4.72
C THR A 300 -37.24 23.29 5.89
N GLN A 301 -36.50 23.82 6.83
CA GLN A 301 -36.99 24.75 7.83
C GLN A 301 -36.18 26.04 7.79
N GLY A 302 -36.84 27.15 7.38
CA GLY A 302 -36.54 28.53 7.77
C GLY A 302 -35.27 29.19 7.24
N GLU A 303 -35.45 30.38 6.79
CA GLU A 303 -34.50 31.32 6.11
C GLU A 303 -33.25 31.71 6.89
N ASN A 304 -32.48 30.91 7.52
CA ASN A 304 -31.13 31.32 8.02
C ASN A 304 -30.31 30.18 8.66
N GLN A 305 -30.60 28.93 8.38
CA GLN A 305 -29.73 27.85 8.85
C GLN A 305 -29.05 27.13 7.66
N ARG A 306 -27.73 27.21 7.62
CA ARG A 306 -26.90 26.38 6.75
C ARG A 306 -27.09 24.91 7.14
N THR A 307 -27.93 24.20 6.43
CA THR A 307 -28.11 22.76 6.62
C THR A 307 -26.92 22.05 6.02
N VAL A 308 -26.03 21.51 6.87
CA VAL A 308 -25.01 20.56 6.46
C VAL A 308 -25.74 19.24 6.24
N VAL A 309 -25.96 18.88 4.99
CA VAL A 309 -26.46 17.54 4.63
C VAL A 309 -25.35 16.54 4.91
N ARG A 310 -25.40 15.88 6.06
CA ARG A 310 -24.62 14.68 6.33
C ARG A 310 -25.25 13.53 5.54
N THR A 311 -24.67 13.18 4.42
CA THR A 311 -25.00 11.94 3.72
C THR A 311 -24.32 10.78 4.45
N SER A 312 -25.00 10.18 5.41
CA SER A 312 -24.49 9.08 6.24
C SER A 312 -24.54 7.69 5.54
N LEU A 313 -24.86 7.64 4.26
CA LEU A 313 -25.02 6.39 3.50
C LEU A 313 -23.78 5.86 2.75
N PRO A 314 -22.69 6.61 2.51
CA PRO A 314 -21.54 6.07 1.81
C PRO A 314 -20.73 5.05 2.63
N SER A 315 -20.71 5.11 3.95
CA SER A 315 -19.76 4.39 4.78
C SER A 315 -19.89 2.86 4.70
N LEU A 316 -21.08 2.29 4.78
CA LEU A 316 -21.27 0.83 4.75
C LEU A 316 -20.96 0.22 3.38
N VAL A 317 -21.40 0.88 2.31
CA VAL A 317 -21.08 0.45 0.93
C VAL A 317 -19.59 0.55 0.69
N THR A 318 -18.98 1.64 1.14
CA THR A 318 -17.54 1.89 0.99
C THR A 318 -16.71 0.87 1.77
N TRP A 319 -17.08 0.53 2.99
CA TRP A 319 -16.38 -0.48 3.80
C TRP A 319 -16.42 -1.88 3.18
N ARG A 320 -17.59 -2.31 2.70
CA ARG A 320 -17.72 -3.59 1.98
C ARG A 320 -16.90 -3.60 0.71
N GLN A 321 -16.84 -2.49 -0.01
CA GLN A 321 -16.06 -2.35 -1.22
C GLN A 321 -14.55 -2.34 -0.94
N MET A 322 -14.11 -1.65 0.13
CA MET A 322 -12.71 -1.65 0.56
C MET A 322 -12.27 -3.05 1.01
N ALA A 323 -13.12 -3.74 1.77
CA ALA A 323 -12.84 -5.11 2.19
C ALA A 323 -12.72 -6.06 0.99
N ALA A 324 -13.61 -5.91 0.00
CA ALA A 324 -13.56 -6.67 -1.24
C ALA A 324 -12.31 -6.36 -2.07
N ALA A 325 -11.89 -5.09 -2.13
CA ALA A 325 -10.66 -4.71 -2.82
C ALA A 325 -9.41 -5.29 -2.14
N GLY A 326 -9.31 -5.17 -0.83
CA GLY A 326 -8.22 -5.77 -0.06
C GLY A 326 -8.11 -7.27 -0.31
N ALA A 327 -9.22 -7.99 -0.26
CA ALA A 327 -9.27 -9.43 -0.50
C ALA A 327 -8.88 -9.82 -1.94
N ALA A 328 -9.23 -9.01 -2.94
CA ALA A 328 -8.92 -9.29 -4.35
C ALA A 328 -7.42 -9.22 -4.69
N ILE A 329 -6.64 -8.49 -3.89
CA ILE A 329 -5.21 -8.24 -4.10
C ILE A 329 -4.31 -8.86 -3.01
N GLY A 330 -4.90 -9.77 -2.22
CA GLY A 330 -4.17 -10.53 -1.21
C GLY A 330 -4.03 -9.86 0.15
N GLY A 331 -4.71 -8.75 0.40
CA GLY A 331 -4.87 -8.17 1.74
C GLY A 331 -6.18 -8.58 2.41
N TRP A 332 -6.46 -8.02 3.59
CA TRP A 332 -7.72 -8.22 4.31
C TRP A 332 -8.04 -6.97 5.16
N THR A 333 -9.23 -6.96 5.76
CA THR A 333 -9.73 -5.85 6.57
C THR A 333 -9.88 -6.28 8.02
N ALA A 334 -9.40 -5.44 8.95
CA ALA A 334 -9.59 -5.60 10.38
C ALA A 334 -10.33 -4.41 10.97
N TYR A 335 -11.00 -4.64 12.10
CA TYR A 335 -11.61 -3.60 12.91
C TYR A 335 -10.80 -3.40 14.20
N LEU A 336 -10.32 -2.18 14.42
CA LEU A 336 -9.61 -1.77 15.61
C LEU A 336 -10.64 -1.18 16.59
N GLN A 337 -11.24 -2.02 17.44
CA GLN A 337 -12.30 -1.57 18.35
C GLN A 337 -11.75 -0.83 19.57
N LYS A 338 -10.57 -1.18 20.00
CA LYS A 338 -9.83 -0.59 21.12
C LYS A 338 -8.32 -0.72 20.89
N PRO A 339 -7.49 0.12 21.51
CA PRO A 339 -6.03 0.11 21.32
C PRO A 339 -5.38 -1.23 21.64
N GLU A 340 -5.91 -1.96 22.60
CA GLU A 340 -5.41 -3.26 23.05
C GLU A 340 -5.50 -4.34 21.95
N ASP A 341 -6.36 -4.16 20.95
CA ASP A 341 -6.49 -5.08 19.81
C ASP A 341 -5.35 -4.89 18.78
N ALA A 342 -4.61 -3.78 18.84
CA ALA A 342 -3.58 -3.45 17.85
C ALA A 342 -2.44 -4.48 17.77
N PRO A 343 -1.89 -5.02 18.88
CA PRO A 343 -0.85 -6.04 18.82
C PRO A 343 -1.26 -7.26 18.02
N ASP A 344 -2.51 -7.71 18.17
CA ASP A 344 -3.05 -8.88 17.47
C ASP A 344 -3.32 -8.57 16.01
N ILE A 345 -3.93 -7.41 15.71
CA ILE A 345 -4.23 -6.99 14.34
C ILE A 345 -2.95 -6.85 13.52
N TYR A 346 -2.00 -6.04 14.00
CA TYR A 346 -0.74 -5.85 13.27
C TYR A 346 0.17 -7.07 13.32
N GLY A 347 0.09 -7.88 14.38
CA GLY A 347 0.72 -9.20 14.43
C GLY A 347 0.25 -10.07 13.29
N ARG A 348 -1.07 -10.24 13.14
CA ARG A 348 -1.68 -11.04 12.07
C ARG A 348 -1.38 -10.51 10.67
N ILE A 349 -1.34 -9.18 10.47
CA ILE A 349 -0.93 -8.59 9.19
C ILE A 349 0.51 -9.00 8.86
N LEU A 350 1.43 -8.86 9.80
CA LEU A 350 2.83 -9.22 9.59
C LEU A 350 3.03 -10.73 9.46
N ASP A 351 2.26 -11.54 10.18
CA ASP A 351 2.28 -13.00 10.07
C ASP A 351 1.76 -13.44 8.71
N ASP A 352 0.68 -12.84 8.21
CA ASP A 352 0.18 -13.10 6.86
C ASP A 352 1.25 -12.75 5.80
N ILE A 353 1.88 -11.58 5.91
CA ILE A 353 2.96 -11.16 5.02
C ILE A 353 4.15 -12.12 5.08
N ASN A 354 4.50 -12.58 6.27
CA ASN A 354 5.65 -13.48 6.49
C ASN A 354 5.36 -14.93 6.07
N SER A 355 4.11 -15.36 6.11
CA SER A 355 3.71 -16.72 5.73
C SER A 355 3.44 -16.90 4.25
N ARG A 356 3.60 -15.85 3.44
CA ARG A 356 3.37 -15.89 2.00
C ARG A 356 4.49 -16.61 1.26
N TYR A 357 4.08 -17.26 0.18
CA TYR A 357 4.98 -17.75 -0.84
C TYR A 357 5.04 -16.73 -1.98
N ILE A 358 6.23 -16.41 -2.42
CA ILE A 358 6.48 -15.51 -3.55
C ILE A 358 6.84 -16.38 -4.75
N LEU A 359 5.96 -16.42 -5.73
CA LEU A 359 6.12 -17.19 -6.96
C LEU A 359 6.32 -16.21 -8.11
N GLY A 360 7.41 -16.37 -8.84
CA GLY A 360 7.69 -15.55 -10.02
C GLY A 360 7.76 -16.43 -11.26
N TYR A 361 7.08 -16.01 -12.35
CA TYR A 361 7.15 -16.70 -13.63
C TYR A 361 7.20 -15.68 -14.79
N TYR A 362 7.74 -16.11 -15.92
CA TYR A 362 7.68 -15.35 -17.16
C TYR A 362 6.51 -15.84 -18.00
N PRO A 363 5.49 -15.01 -18.29
CA PRO A 363 4.33 -15.43 -19.05
C PRO A 363 4.68 -16.10 -20.35
N SER A 364 4.05 -17.23 -20.66
CA SER A 364 4.14 -17.87 -21.98
C SER A 364 3.50 -17.02 -23.07
N ASP A 365 2.40 -16.29 -22.74
CA ASP A 365 1.82 -15.27 -23.61
C ASP A 365 2.66 -13.98 -23.54
N LYS A 366 3.43 -13.69 -24.59
CA LYS A 366 4.28 -12.50 -24.70
C LYS A 366 3.56 -11.25 -25.19
N ASN A 367 2.25 -11.32 -25.44
CA ASN A 367 1.50 -10.18 -25.97
C ASN A 367 1.46 -9.01 -24.97
N ARG A 368 1.89 -7.85 -25.42
CA ARG A 368 1.85 -6.58 -24.67
C ARG A 368 0.59 -5.81 -25.09
N ASP A 369 -0.57 -6.27 -24.67
CA ASP A 369 -1.87 -5.76 -25.12
C ASP A 369 -2.64 -4.97 -24.05
N GLY A 370 -2.01 -4.77 -22.87
CA GLY A 370 -2.63 -4.06 -21.75
C GLY A 370 -3.85 -4.78 -21.16
N LYS A 371 -4.14 -6.01 -21.59
CA LYS A 371 -5.32 -6.74 -21.14
C LYS A 371 -5.08 -7.43 -19.80
N ARG A 372 -6.18 -7.69 -19.12
CA ARG A 372 -6.19 -8.44 -17.86
C ARG A 372 -5.92 -9.92 -18.12
N ARG A 373 -4.97 -10.48 -17.39
CA ARG A 373 -4.64 -11.92 -17.34
C ARG A 373 -5.14 -12.49 -16.03
N GLN A 374 -5.81 -13.63 -16.08
CA GLN A 374 -6.21 -14.37 -14.87
C GLN A 374 -5.09 -15.28 -14.44
N VAL A 375 -4.78 -15.27 -13.14
CA VAL A 375 -3.76 -16.15 -12.55
C VAL A 375 -4.44 -17.01 -11.50
N GLN A 376 -4.17 -18.31 -11.57
CA GLN A 376 -4.61 -19.28 -10.58
C GLN A 376 -3.40 -20.03 -10.05
N VAL A 377 -3.34 -20.17 -8.74
CA VAL A 377 -2.29 -20.91 -8.04
C VAL A 377 -2.95 -22.00 -7.21
N GLU A 378 -2.48 -23.20 -7.35
CA GLU A 378 -2.95 -24.39 -6.62
C GLU A 378 -1.78 -25.11 -6.00
N VAL A 379 -2.06 -25.95 -4.99
CA VAL A 379 -1.07 -26.84 -4.39
C VAL A 379 -1.26 -28.26 -4.92
N ARG A 380 -0.22 -28.81 -5.50
CA ARG A 380 -0.21 -30.14 -6.11
C ARG A 380 -0.61 -31.22 -5.12
N GLY A 381 -1.61 -32.02 -5.46
CA GLY A 381 -2.07 -33.14 -4.61
C GLY A 381 -2.92 -32.72 -3.41
N HIS A 382 -3.18 -31.42 -3.24
CA HIS A 382 -3.92 -30.86 -2.11
C HIS A 382 -5.07 -29.93 -2.55
N PRO A 383 -6.11 -30.48 -3.23
CA PRO A 383 -7.24 -29.66 -3.68
C PRO A 383 -8.07 -29.09 -2.51
N GLU A 384 -7.88 -29.62 -1.29
CA GLU A 384 -8.52 -29.13 -0.07
C GLU A 384 -7.87 -27.86 0.49
N TYR A 385 -6.67 -27.49 0.04
CA TYR A 385 -6.03 -26.26 0.49
C TYR A 385 -6.61 -25.05 -0.23
N SER A 386 -6.79 -23.98 0.53
CA SER A 386 -7.23 -22.69 -0.02
C SER A 386 -6.01 -21.79 -0.27
N VAL A 387 -5.84 -21.37 -1.52
CA VAL A 387 -4.77 -20.44 -1.89
C VAL A 387 -5.36 -19.04 -2.05
N THR A 388 -4.88 -18.11 -1.22
CA THR A 388 -5.30 -16.72 -1.25
C THR A 388 -4.16 -15.85 -1.75
N GLY A 389 -4.47 -14.93 -2.64
CA GLY A 389 -3.48 -14.06 -3.24
C GLY A 389 -4.05 -13.32 -4.45
N ARG A 390 -3.15 -12.72 -5.23
CA ARG A 390 -3.53 -12.03 -6.47
C ARG A 390 -4.09 -13.04 -7.47
N LYS A 391 -5.28 -12.73 -8.01
CA LYS A 391 -5.98 -13.57 -9.00
C LYS A 391 -5.86 -13.06 -10.43
N SER A 392 -5.24 -11.91 -10.65
CA SER A 392 -5.08 -11.33 -11.98
C SER A 392 -4.04 -10.22 -11.97
N TYR A 393 -3.56 -9.89 -13.18
CA TYR A 393 -2.73 -8.71 -13.42
C TYR A 393 -3.05 -8.15 -14.83
N PHE A 394 -2.57 -6.96 -15.13
CA PHE A 394 -2.64 -6.39 -16.46
C PHE A 394 -1.31 -6.60 -17.18
N ALA A 395 -1.35 -7.20 -18.37
CA ALA A 395 -0.19 -7.27 -19.23
C ALA A 395 0.34 -5.85 -19.52
N PRO A 396 1.65 -5.68 -19.73
CA PRO A 396 2.18 -4.39 -20.17
C PRO A 396 1.46 -3.91 -21.44
N PRO A 397 1.21 -2.62 -21.63
CA PRO A 397 0.71 -2.12 -22.90
C PRO A 397 1.78 -2.28 -23.98
N ALA A 398 1.35 -2.34 -25.24
CA ALA A 398 2.27 -2.21 -26.36
C ALA A 398 3.03 -0.88 -26.24
N ASP A 399 4.32 -0.89 -26.50
CA ASP A 399 5.10 0.35 -26.56
C ASP A 399 4.52 1.21 -27.69
N GLN A 400 4.03 2.40 -27.33
CA GLN A 400 3.63 3.43 -28.27
C GLN A 400 4.86 4.21 -28.71
#